data_98d62e6790ba7975d3883f505fcd6188
#
_entry.id   98d62e6790ba7975d3883f505fcd6188
#
_cell.length_a   1.000
_cell.length_b   1.000
_cell.length_c   1.000
_cell.angle_alpha   90.00
_cell.angle_beta   90.00
_cell.angle_gamma   90.00
#
_symmetry.space_group_name_H-M   'P 1'
#
loop_
_entity.id
_entity.type
_entity.pdbx_description
1 polymer ?
#
loop_
_entity_poly.entity_id
_entity_poly.type
_entity_poly.pdbx_seq_one_letter_code
_entity_poly.pdbx_strand_id
1 'polypeptide(L)'
;MKLAELQTQLARALTGHGISENLNVADVTLAAELLVAKRRIEAASWLPRTSRILGSEFVRRFARFAKNHRPSGSIHPRTDAIDFASTIAADRGLPRRTRDVAAYEEAQARAGAPGPLFIAQRVQTDGTQRDDTLAGIHLWWRWSRRSHLRYVHLPWSK
;
A
#
# COMPACT_ATOMS: atom_id res chain seq x y z
N MET A 1 21.46 7.59 -31.02
CA MET A 1 20.18 7.39 -30.27
C MET A 1 19.94 8.59 -29.37
N LYS A 2 18.74 9.19 -29.42
CA LYS A 2 18.43 10.37 -28.59
C LYS A 2 18.12 9.94 -27.16
N LEU A 3 18.51 10.72 -26.17
CA LEU A 3 18.29 10.44 -24.72
C LEU A 3 16.82 10.08 -24.41
N ALA A 4 15.87 10.78 -25.05
CA ALA A 4 14.44 10.53 -24.90
C ALA A 4 14.01 9.12 -25.38
N GLU A 5 14.64 8.59 -26.40
CA GLU A 5 14.38 7.23 -26.89
C GLU A 5 14.86 6.19 -25.91
N LEU A 6 16.07 6.39 -25.32
CA LEU A 6 16.60 5.54 -24.25
C LEU A 6 15.71 5.54 -23.00
N GLN A 7 15.26 6.72 -22.57
CA GLN A 7 14.35 6.86 -21.43
C GLN A 7 13.02 6.13 -21.67
N THR A 8 12.46 6.24 -22.89
CA THR A 8 11.21 5.57 -23.25
C THR A 8 11.40 4.05 -23.28
N GLN A 9 12.53 3.56 -23.83
CA GLN A 9 12.85 2.13 -23.86
C GLN A 9 13.04 1.58 -22.46
N LEU A 10 13.76 2.29 -21.57
CA LEU A 10 13.94 1.91 -20.19
C LEU A 10 12.61 1.87 -19.44
N ALA A 11 11.76 2.88 -19.61
CA ALA A 11 10.44 2.92 -18.99
C ALA A 11 9.57 1.73 -19.44
N ARG A 12 9.58 1.37 -20.72
CA ARG A 12 8.88 0.19 -21.26
C ARG A 12 9.42 -1.11 -20.67
N ALA A 13 10.75 -1.25 -20.60
CA ALA A 13 11.38 -2.43 -20.01
C ALA A 13 11.02 -2.60 -18.53
N LEU A 14 11.05 -1.51 -17.75
CA LEU A 14 10.67 -1.51 -16.32
C LEU A 14 9.18 -1.79 -16.09
N THR A 15 8.32 -1.45 -17.03
CA THR A 15 6.87 -1.75 -16.99
C THR A 15 6.51 -3.10 -17.62
N GLY A 16 7.50 -3.90 -18.02
CA GLY A 16 7.31 -5.26 -18.52
C GLY A 16 6.84 -5.37 -19.97
N HIS A 17 7.08 -4.33 -20.79
CA HIS A 17 6.76 -4.32 -22.22
C HIS A 17 7.90 -4.84 -23.13
N GLY A 18 8.81 -5.64 -22.56
CA GLY A 18 9.95 -6.21 -23.27
C GLY A 18 11.22 -5.36 -23.14
N ILE A 19 12.38 -6.03 -23.26
CA ILE A 19 13.71 -5.41 -23.22
C ILE A 19 14.14 -5.16 -24.64
N SER A 20 14.51 -3.91 -24.98
CA SER A 20 15.10 -3.59 -26.27
C SER A 20 16.51 -4.16 -26.36
N GLU A 21 16.92 -4.60 -27.55
CA GLU A 21 18.27 -5.15 -27.83
C GLU A 21 19.42 -4.21 -27.42
N ASN A 22 19.14 -2.93 -27.25
CA ASN A 22 20.11 -1.90 -26.87
C ASN A 22 20.26 -1.69 -25.36
N LEU A 23 19.50 -2.42 -24.53
CA LEU A 23 19.56 -2.31 -23.07
C LEU A 23 20.25 -3.54 -22.48
N ASN A 24 21.23 -3.32 -21.59
CA ASN A 24 21.83 -4.40 -20.82
C ASN A 24 20.77 -5.00 -19.89
N VAL A 25 20.49 -6.29 -20.04
CA VAL A 25 19.50 -7.04 -19.25
C VAL A 25 19.80 -6.93 -17.73
N ALA A 26 21.08 -6.98 -17.34
CA ALA A 26 21.48 -6.87 -15.94
C ALA A 26 21.13 -5.49 -15.36
N ASP A 27 21.36 -4.41 -16.11
CA ASP A 27 21.06 -3.05 -15.66
C ASP A 27 19.55 -2.82 -15.56
N VAL A 28 18.76 -3.36 -16.49
CA VAL A 28 17.29 -3.31 -16.45
C VAL A 28 16.75 -4.07 -15.24
N THR A 29 17.31 -5.25 -14.96
CA THR A 29 16.91 -6.07 -13.82
C THR A 29 17.22 -5.33 -12.50
N LEU A 30 18.42 -4.79 -12.36
CA LEU A 30 18.81 -4.00 -11.19
C LEU A 30 17.90 -2.77 -11.01
N ALA A 31 17.64 -2.04 -12.09
CA ALA A 31 16.73 -0.89 -12.04
C ALA A 31 15.30 -1.29 -11.61
N ALA A 32 14.80 -2.43 -12.09
CA ALA A 32 13.49 -2.95 -11.70
C ALA A 32 13.45 -3.32 -10.20
N GLU A 33 14.51 -3.96 -9.69
CA GLU A 33 14.63 -4.29 -8.26
C GLU A 33 14.69 -3.04 -7.38
N LEU A 34 15.46 -2.02 -7.77
CA LEU A 34 15.54 -0.75 -7.08
C LEU A 34 14.20 -0.02 -7.08
N LEU A 35 13.45 -0.07 -8.19
CA LEU A 35 12.12 0.50 -8.25
C LEU A 35 11.15 -0.19 -7.30
N VAL A 36 11.16 -1.53 -7.24
CA VAL A 36 10.34 -2.31 -6.30
C VAL A 36 10.73 -1.98 -4.85
N ALA A 37 12.03 -1.87 -4.56
CA ALA A 37 12.51 -1.51 -3.23
C ALA A 37 12.05 -0.09 -2.83
N LYS A 38 12.13 0.88 -3.73
CA LYS A 38 11.63 2.24 -3.51
C LYS A 38 10.12 2.24 -3.23
N ARG A 39 9.32 1.62 -4.09
CA ARG A 39 7.86 1.49 -3.91
C ARG A 39 7.51 0.88 -2.57
N ARG A 40 8.24 -0.16 -2.14
CA ARG A 40 8.06 -0.82 -0.85
C ARG A 40 8.29 0.12 0.32
N ILE A 41 9.39 0.89 0.29
CA ILE A 41 9.71 1.86 1.36
C ILE A 41 8.62 2.92 1.46
N GLU A 42 8.19 3.44 0.32
CA GLU A 42 7.13 4.43 0.25
C GLU A 42 5.78 3.87 0.74
N ALA A 43 5.42 2.64 0.34
CA ALA A 43 4.22 1.97 0.83
C ALA A 43 4.29 1.70 2.36
N ALA A 44 5.45 1.31 2.88
CA ALA A 44 5.64 1.09 4.31
C ALA A 44 5.42 2.37 5.14
N SER A 45 5.72 3.54 4.60
CA SER A 45 5.44 4.82 5.27
C SER A 45 3.94 5.11 5.44
N TRP A 46 3.10 4.57 4.56
CA TRP A 46 1.64 4.63 4.65
C TRP A 46 1.04 3.51 5.52
N LEU A 47 1.79 2.42 5.72
CA LEU A 47 1.36 1.20 6.42
C LEU A 47 2.31 0.85 7.58
N PRO A 48 2.59 1.78 8.50
CA PRO A 48 3.65 1.59 9.51
C PRO A 48 3.36 0.45 10.50
N ARG A 49 2.09 0.21 10.84
CA ARG A 49 1.70 -0.88 11.75
C ARG A 49 1.72 -2.22 11.04
N THR A 50 1.15 -2.29 9.85
CA THR A 50 1.16 -3.50 9.00
C THR A 50 2.59 -3.92 8.69
N SER A 51 3.47 -2.98 8.33
CA SER A 51 4.88 -3.28 8.06
C SER A 51 5.61 -3.81 9.30
N ARG A 52 5.32 -3.27 10.49
CA ARG A 52 5.88 -3.73 11.76
C ARG A 52 5.40 -5.13 12.13
N ILE A 53 4.10 -5.40 12.00
CA ILE A 53 3.50 -6.71 12.33
C ILE A 53 4.05 -7.80 11.41
N LEU A 54 4.15 -7.53 10.12
CA LEU A 54 4.65 -8.48 9.13
C LEU A 54 6.17 -8.62 9.12
N GLY A 55 6.92 -7.59 9.55
CA GLY A 55 8.38 -7.62 9.57
C GLY A 55 8.99 -8.00 8.21
N SER A 56 9.85 -9.03 8.18
CA SER A 56 10.47 -9.52 6.94
C SER A 56 9.43 -10.07 5.93
N GLU A 57 8.28 -10.53 6.40
CA GLU A 57 7.20 -11.01 5.53
C GLU A 57 6.62 -9.87 4.70
N PHE A 58 6.59 -8.63 5.21
CA PHE A 58 6.19 -7.45 4.45
C PHE A 58 7.02 -7.30 3.17
N VAL A 59 8.34 -7.48 3.28
CA VAL A 59 9.26 -7.38 2.14
C VAL A 59 8.92 -8.42 1.06
N ARG A 60 8.78 -9.69 1.47
CA ARG A 60 8.49 -10.80 0.55
C ARG A 60 7.12 -10.65 -0.13
N ARG A 61 6.10 -10.27 0.63
CA ARG A 61 4.74 -10.08 0.12
C ARG A 61 4.65 -8.89 -0.80
N PHE A 62 5.28 -7.77 -0.44
CA PHE A 62 5.29 -6.59 -1.30
C PHE A 62 6.03 -6.85 -2.62
N ALA A 63 7.16 -7.55 -2.61
CA ALA A 63 7.87 -7.93 -3.83
C ALA A 63 7.00 -8.79 -4.76
N ARG A 64 6.24 -9.75 -4.20
CA ARG A 64 5.28 -10.57 -4.97
C ARG A 64 4.13 -9.72 -5.52
N PHE A 65 3.57 -8.85 -4.70
CA PHE A 65 2.51 -7.91 -5.10
C PHE A 65 3.00 -7.02 -6.26
N ALA A 66 4.16 -6.39 -6.13
CA ALA A 66 4.69 -5.47 -7.12
C ALA A 66 4.97 -6.12 -8.49
N LYS A 67 5.32 -7.42 -8.52
CA LYS A 67 5.49 -8.19 -9.77
C LYS A 67 4.17 -8.37 -10.52
N ASN A 68 3.06 -8.52 -9.79
CA ASN A 68 1.75 -8.83 -10.37
C ASN A 68 0.88 -7.57 -10.52
N HIS A 69 1.22 -6.51 -9.78
CA HIS A 69 0.46 -5.26 -9.76
C HIS A 69 1.16 -4.20 -10.61
N ARG A 70 0.60 -3.97 -11.80
CA ARG A 70 1.05 -2.90 -12.70
C ARG A 70 0.18 -1.67 -12.47
N PRO A 71 0.75 -0.58 -11.95
CA PRO A 71 -0.02 0.64 -11.78
C PRO A 71 -0.46 1.18 -13.16
N SER A 72 -1.73 1.53 -13.30
CA SER A 72 -2.25 2.25 -14.45
C SER A 72 -1.88 3.74 -14.31
N GLY A 73 -0.91 4.20 -15.08
CA GLY A 73 -0.46 5.60 -15.04
C GLY A 73 0.76 5.84 -14.13
N SER A 74 0.86 7.04 -13.55
CA SER A 74 1.96 7.37 -12.65
C SER A 74 1.88 6.57 -11.35
N ILE A 75 3.00 5.97 -10.94
CA ILE A 75 3.12 5.27 -9.66
C ILE A 75 2.88 6.27 -8.53
N HIS A 76 1.80 6.08 -7.80
CA HIS A 76 1.49 6.91 -6.64
C HIS A 76 1.67 6.07 -5.36
N PRO A 77 2.59 6.44 -4.46
CA PRO A 77 2.92 5.62 -3.28
C PRO A 77 1.71 5.25 -2.42
N ARG A 78 0.75 6.17 -2.30
CA ARG A 78 -0.49 5.93 -1.57
C ARG A 78 -1.37 4.88 -2.23
N THR A 79 -1.46 4.87 -3.56
CA THR A 79 -2.24 3.86 -4.30
C THR A 79 -1.65 2.48 -4.11
N ASP A 80 -0.32 2.36 -4.24
CA ASP A 80 0.38 1.10 -3.94
C ASP A 80 0.11 0.60 -2.51
N ALA A 81 0.12 1.51 -1.54
CA ALA A 81 -0.15 1.16 -0.15
C ALA A 81 -1.59 0.68 0.05
N ILE A 82 -2.58 1.36 -0.54
CA ILE A 82 -3.99 0.98 -0.47
C ILE A 82 -4.20 -0.41 -1.09
N ASP A 83 -3.69 -0.62 -2.31
CA ASP A 83 -3.90 -1.87 -3.03
C ASP A 83 -3.19 -3.04 -2.35
N PHE A 84 -1.96 -2.81 -1.84
CA PHE A 84 -1.24 -3.82 -1.07
C PHE A 84 -1.94 -4.14 0.26
N ALA A 85 -2.38 -3.12 1.02
CA ALA A 85 -3.10 -3.33 2.27
C ALA A 85 -4.40 -4.11 2.07
N SER A 86 -5.11 -3.85 0.96
CA SER A 86 -6.30 -4.61 0.57
C SER A 86 -5.98 -6.10 0.36
N THR A 87 -4.82 -6.43 -0.26
CA THR A 87 -4.41 -7.84 -0.41
C THR A 87 -4.12 -8.51 0.94
N ILE A 88 -3.50 -7.78 1.88
CA ILE A 88 -3.22 -8.28 3.22
C ILE A 88 -4.52 -8.48 4.03
N ALA A 89 -5.45 -7.53 3.95
CA ALA A 89 -6.74 -7.61 4.62
C ALA A 89 -7.60 -8.79 4.13
N ALA A 90 -7.50 -9.12 2.86
CA ALA A 90 -8.22 -10.23 2.24
C ALA A 90 -7.58 -11.61 2.49
N ASP A 91 -6.31 -11.68 2.89
CA ASP A 91 -5.57 -12.94 3.06
C ASP A 91 -6.02 -13.71 4.32
N ARG A 92 -6.89 -14.70 4.15
CA ARG A 92 -7.39 -15.55 5.25
C ARG A 92 -6.31 -16.40 5.92
N GLY A 93 -5.17 -16.59 5.31
CA GLY A 93 -4.01 -17.28 5.90
C GLY A 93 -3.27 -16.44 6.96
N LEU A 94 -3.54 -15.14 7.03
CA LEU A 94 -2.96 -14.27 8.04
C LEU A 94 -3.84 -14.21 9.30
N PRO A 95 -3.23 -13.98 10.48
CA PRO A 95 -3.96 -13.72 11.72
C PRO A 95 -4.97 -12.59 11.52
N ARG A 96 -6.15 -12.72 12.16
CA ARG A 96 -7.22 -11.72 12.05
C ARG A 96 -6.73 -10.31 12.38
N ARG A 97 -5.95 -10.17 13.45
CA ARG A 97 -5.35 -8.89 13.85
C ARG A 97 -4.56 -8.23 12.73
N THR A 98 -3.70 -8.99 12.05
CA THR A 98 -2.90 -8.46 10.93
C THR A 98 -3.79 -7.93 9.83
N ARG A 99 -4.86 -8.66 9.50
CA ARG A 99 -5.85 -8.27 8.50
C ARG A 99 -6.61 -7.02 8.90
N ASP A 100 -7.05 -6.94 10.16
CA ASP A 100 -7.83 -5.82 10.67
C ASP A 100 -6.98 -4.54 10.72
N VAL A 101 -5.69 -4.64 11.10
CA VAL A 101 -4.76 -3.52 11.08
C VAL A 101 -4.49 -3.05 9.64
N ALA A 102 -4.29 -3.97 8.71
CA ALA A 102 -4.10 -3.62 7.30
C ALA A 102 -5.34 -2.91 6.73
N ALA A 103 -6.54 -3.41 7.01
CA ALA A 103 -7.80 -2.79 6.60
C ALA A 103 -7.99 -1.39 7.24
N TYR A 104 -7.56 -1.20 8.48
CA TYR A 104 -7.57 0.11 9.13
C TYR A 104 -6.64 1.11 8.43
N GLU A 105 -5.39 0.71 8.16
CA GLU A 105 -4.42 1.58 7.48
C GLU A 105 -4.82 1.85 6.03
N GLU A 106 -5.42 0.87 5.34
CA GLU A 106 -6.04 1.06 4.02
C GLU A 106 -7.12 2.16 4.08
N ALA A 107 -8.05 2.05 5.03
CA ALA A 107 -9.11 3.02 5.23
C ALA A 107 -8.55 4.42 5.52
N GLN A 108 -7.54 4.52 6.36
CA GLN A 108 -6.85 5.78 6.68
C GLN A 108 -6.17 6.37 5.44
N ALA A 109 -5.48 5.56 4.64
CA ALA A 109 -4.85 6.01 3.41
C ALA A 109 -5.90 6.49 2.38
N ARG A 110 -7.04 5.79 2.25
CA ARG A 110 -8.17 6.21 1.40
C ARG A 110 -8.79 7.52 1.89
N ALA A 111 -8.91 7.71 3.21
CA ALA A 111 -9.47 8.92 3.80
C ALA A 111 -8.65 10.18 3.46
N GLY A 112 -7.35 10.05 3.24
CA GLY A 112 -6.48 11.13 2.76
C GLY A 112 -6.72 11.55 1.30
N ALA A 113 -7.49 10.77 0.50
CA ALA A 113 -7.80 11.13 -0.88
C ALA A 113 -8.87 12.21 -0.96
N PRO A 114 -8.84 13.13 -1.94
CA PRO A 114 -9.87 14.15 -2.10
C PRO A 114 -11.18 13.53 -2.60
N GLY A 115 -12.33 14.07 -2.15
CA GLY A 115 -13.67 13.67 -2.62
C GLY A 115 -14.62 13.32 -1.48
N PRO A 116 -15.91 13.10 -1.77
CA PRO A 116 -16.85 12.59 -0.78
C PRO A 116 -16.42 11.20 -0.34
N LEU A 117 -16.57 10.90 0.94
CA LEU A 117 -16.09 9.67 1.54
C LEU A 117 -16.96 9.27 2.72
N PHE A 118 -17.25 7.98 2.83
CA PHE A 118 -17.69 7.35 4.08
C PHE A 118 -17.00 6.00 4.20
N ILE A 119 -16.23 5.82 5.27
CA ILE A 119 -15.57 4.54 5.58
C ILE A 119 -15.88 4.19 7.03
N ALA A 120 -16.30 2.95 7.26
CA ALA A 120 -16.45 2.36 8.57
C ALA A 120 -15.56 1.12 8.65
N GLN A 121 -14.64 1.11 9.61
CA GLN A 121 -13.70 0.00 9.82
C GLN A 121 -13.80 -0.51 11.25
N ARG A 122 -14.05 -1.81 11.40
CA ARG A 122 -13.96 -2.50 12.68
C ARG A 122 -12.57 -3.07 12.85
N VAL A 123 -11.95 -2.79 14.00
CA VAL A 123 -10.65 -3.36 14.39
C VAL A 123 -10.81 -4.14 15.67
N GLN A 124 -10.37 -5.40 15.67
CA GLN A 124 -10.29 -6.23 16.85
C GLN A 124 -8.82 -6.44 17.23
N THR A 125 -8.52 -6.27 18.52
CA THR A 125 -7.20 -6.58 19.07
C THR A 125 -7.34 -7.71 20.08
N ASP A 126 -6.28 -8.49 20.24
CA ASP A 126 -6.24 -9.66 21.15
C ASP A 126 -5.84 -9.31 22.57
N GLY A 127 -5.76 -8.02 22.91
CA GLY A 127 -5.45 -7.55 24.29
C GLY A 127 -4.00 -7.75 24.72
N THR A 128 -3.13 -8.28 23.86
CA THR A 128 -1.77 -8.71 24.24
C THR A 128 -0.67 -7.69 23.97
N GLN A 129 -0.98 -6.57 23.32
CA GLN A 129 0.03 -5.56 22.97
C GLN A 129 -0.48 -4.10 23.09
N ARG A 130 0.48 -3.16 23.14
CA ARG A 130 0.31 -1.69 23.19
C ARG A 130 -0.65 -1.07 22.16
N ASP A 131 -1.11 -1.83 21.16
CA ASP A 131 -2.04 -1.38 20.10
C ASP A 131 -3.52 -1.53 20.45
N ASP A 132 -3.87 -1.82 21.72
CA ASP A 132 -5.27 -1.89 22.18
C ASP A 132 -6.04 -0.57 21.95
N THR A 133 -5.33 0.53 21.72
CA THR A 133 -5.91 1.82 21.37
C THR A 133 -6.65 1.83 20.04
N LEU A 134 -6.43 0.81 19.19
CA LEU A 134 -7.13 0.66 17.91
C LEU A 134 -8.40 -0.21 18.01
N ALA A 135 -8.62 -0.90 19.13
CA ALA A 135 -9.81 -1.75 19.27
C ALA A 135 -11.08 -0.89 19.25
N GLY A 136 -11.96 -1.16 18.29
CA GLY A 136 -13.18 -0.38 18.17
C GLY A 136 -13.71 -0.27 16.73
N ILE A 137 -14.64 0.66 16.56
CA ILE A 137 -15.14 1.07 15.24
C ILE A 137 -14.54 2.43 14.92
N HIS A 138 -13.92 2.51 13.76
CA HIS A 138 -13.36 3.74 13.22
C HIS A 138 -14.23 4.23 12.08
N LEU A 139 -14.64 5.49 12.13
CA LEU A 139 -15.48 6.12 11.13
C LEU A 139 -14.76 7.32 10.55
N TRP A 140 -14.65 7.37 9.22
CA TRP A 140 -14.17 8.55 8.49
C TRP A 140 -15.26 8.99 7.54
N TRP A 141 -15.56 10.29 7.51
CA TRP A 141 -16.50 10.80 6.54
C TRP A 141 -16.18 12.22 6.09
N ARG A 142 -16.55 12.51 4.86
CA ARG A 142 -16.45 13.82 4.23
C ARG A 142 -17.53 13.93 3.16
N TRP A 143 -18.34 14.97 3.24
CA TRP A 143 -19.47 15.16 2.35
C TRP A 143 -19.09 15.63 0.95
N SER A 144 -18.01 16.42 0.81
CA SER A 144 -17.55 16.98 -0.47
C SER A 144 -16.05 17.19 -0.47
N ARG A 145 -15.48 17.49 -1.65
CA ARG A 145 -14.06 17.84 -1.78
C ARG A 145 -13.62 19.04 -0.92
N ARG A 146 -14.56 19.95 -0.60
CA ARG A 146 -14.31 21.19 0.16
C ARG A 146 -14.57 21.02 1.66
N SER A 147 -15.25 19.97 2.09
CA SER A 147 -15.53 19.74 3.50
C SER A 147 -14.35 19.06 4.19
N HIS A 148 -14.15 19.37 5.47
CA HIS A 148 -13.12 18.72 6.28
C HIS A 148 -13.42 17.24 6.46
N LEU A 149 -12.36 16.43 6.47
CA LEU A 149 -12.44 15.02 6.90
C LEU A 149 -12.80 14.99 8.38
N ARG A 150 -13.84 14.24 8.74
CA ARG A 150 -14.22 13.98 10.12
C ARG A 150 -13.86 12.54 10.47
N TYR A 151 -13.45 12.34 11.70
CA TYR A 151 -13.06 11.03 12.22
C TYR A 151 -13.63 10.84 13.62
N VAL A 152 -14.17 9.64 13.86
CA VAL A 152 -14.61 9.20 15.19
C VAL A 152 -14.10 7.79 15.43
N HIS A 153 -13.58 7.55 16.63
CA HIS A 153 -13.24 6.24 17.15
C HIS A 153 -14.21 5.90 18.29
N LEU A 154 -14.90 4.78 18.16
CA LEU A 154 -15.79 4.21 19.17
C LEU A 154 -15.09 2.98 19.74
N PRO A 155 -14.39 3.10 20.89
CA PRO A 155 -13.68 1.98 21.48
C PRO A 155 -14.65 0.89 21.94
N TRP A 156 -14.20 -0.35 21.97
CA TRP A 156 -14.95 -1.40 22.67
C TRP A 156 -14.84 -1.16 24.17
N SER A 157 -15.98 -1.10 24.83
CA SER A 157 -16.03 -1.29 26.28
C SER A 157 -15.64 -2.73 26.59
N LYS A 158 -14.63 -2.92 27.43
CA LYS A 158 -14.27 -4.23 27.99
C LYS A 158 -15.38 -4.75 28.87
#